data_5aea2b22af2b0c289fa7c214799e0f77
#
_entry.id   5aea2b22af2b0c289fa7c214799e0f77
#
_cell.length_a   1.000
_cell.length_b   1.000
_cell.length_c   1.000
_cell.angle_alpha   90.00
_cell.angle_beta   90.00
_cell.angle_gamma   90.00
#
_symmetry.space_group_name_H-M   'P 1'
#
loop_
_entity.id
_entity.type
_entity.pdbx_description
1 polymer ?
#
loop_
_entity_poly.entity_id
_entity_poly.type
_entity_poly.pdbx_seq_one_letter_code
_entity_poly.pdbx_strand_id
1 'polypeptide(L)'
;MGVTIRDAMTDTALFGEQFGGDSWTAWRALLAGFYGLPLDTTEAEHWTALTGRTAPQSASEELWLAIGRRGGKSQSAALLAVYAAAFCDYRDSLAPGEVATVRVMAADRAQSRVVMRYIAGLIESNAMVARMVTRQDRESIELSNRVVIEVGTASFRTARGYSFAAVIADEIAFWRSDDSANPDSEIIAAVRPGLATLNGPLIALSSPYAKRGELWDTFRRHYGTDSPVLVAQAPSRTMNPKLPQRIIDDAMERDES
;
A
#
# COMPACT_ATOMS: atom_id res chain seq x y z
N MET A 1 -7.16 -8.22 -21.49
CA MET A 1 -7.16 -8.19 -20.01
C MET A 1 -5.83 -7.63 -19.57
N GLY A 2 -5.81 -6.69 -18.62
CA GLY A 2 -4.57 -6.17 -18.04
C GLY A 2 -3.95 -7.17 -17.06
N VAL A 3 -2.71 -6.92 -16.64
CA VAL A 3 -2.03 -7.67 -15.57
C VAL A 3 -2.77 -7.46 -14.25
N THR A 4 -3.18 -8.54 -13.58
CA THR A 4 -3.78 -8.44 -12.25
C THR A 4 -2.69 -8.32 -11.17
N ILE A 5 -3.06 -7.88 -9.95
CA ILE A 5 -2.12 -7.87 -8.82
C ILE A 5 -1.60 -9.28 -8.51
N ARG A 6 -2.44 -10.31 -8.67
CA ARG A 6 -2.02 -11.72 -8.50
C ARG A 6 -0.98 -12.10 -9.55
N ASP A 7 -1.20 -11.77 -10.81
CA ASP A 7 -0.22 -12.03 -11.88
C ASP A 7 1.09 -11.31 -11.58
N ALA A 8 1.04 -10.02 -11.17
CA ALA A 8 2.23 -9.26 -10.79
C ALA A 8 3.02 -9.94 -9.66
N MET A 9 2.37 -10.61 -8.72
CA MET A 9 3.01 -11.27 -7.59
C MET A 9 3.47 -12.71 -7.87
N THR A 10 2.92 -13.39 -8.88
CA THR A 10 3.17 -14.84 -9.10
C THR A 10 3.88 -15.16 -10.40
N ASP A 11 3.74 -14.32 -11.43
CA ASP A 11 4.42 -14.52 -12.69
C ASP A 11 5.92 -14.21 -12.55
N THR A 12 6.76 -15.18 -12.87
CA THR A 12 8.23 -15.04 -12.83
C THR A 12 8.77 -14.03 -13.86
N ALA A 13 8.00 -13.75 -14.92
CA ALA A 13 8.31 -12.67 -15.85
C ALA A 13 8.02 -11.26 -15.26
N LEU A 14 7.32 -11.20 -14.13
CA LEU A 14 7.01 -9.96 -13.39
C LEU A 14 7.77 -9.94 -12.06
N PHE A 15 7.09 -10.05 -10.94
CA PHE A 15 7.71 -10.00 -9.61
C PHE A 15 7.55 -11.32 -8.83
N GLY A 16 7.28 -12.45 -9.55
CA GLY A 16 7.06 -13.75 -8.94
C GLY A 16 8.27 -14.27 -8.15
N GLU A 17 9.50 -13.92 -8.54
CA GLU A 17 10.69 -14.27 -7.77
C GLU A 17 10.69 -13.63 -6.38
N GLN A 18 10.20 -12.40 -6.26
CA GLN A 18 10.15 -11.64 -5.01
C GLN A 18 8.93 -11.99 -4.15
N PHE A 19 7.75 -12.16 -4.77
CA PHE A 19 6.46 -12.24 -4.09
C PHE A 19 5.72 -13.58 -4.29
N GLY A 20 6.21 -14.48 -5.14
CA GLY A 20 5.55 -15.75 -5.43
C GLY A 20 5.70 -16.82 -4.34
N GLY A 21 6.70 -16.70 -3.46
CA GLY A 21 6.98 -17.70 -2.43
C GLY A 21 5.89 -17.77 -1.33
N ASP A 22 5.90 -18.87 -0.55
CA ASP A 22 4.90 -19.15 0.49
C ASP A 22 4.82 -18.08 1.58
N SER A 23 5.93 -17.40 1.85
CA SER A 23 5.95 -16.29 2.83
C SER A 23 5.09 -15.08 2.45
N TRP A 24 4.59 -15.03 1.22
CA TRP A 24 3.73 -13.96 0.72
C TRP A 24 2.28 -14.40 0.51
N THR A 25 1.89 -15.63 0.87
CA THR A 25 0.54 -16.15 0.65
C THR A 25 -0.54 -15.27 1.28
N ALA A 26 -0.36 -14.84 2.54
CA ALA A 26 -1.30 -13.94 3.21
C ALA A 26 -1.41 -12.57 2.51
N TRP A 27 -0.29 -12.02 2.01
CA TRP A 27 -0.30 -10.80 1.22
C TRP A 27 -1.00 -10.98 -0.13
N ARG A 28 -0.76 -12.09 -0.84
CA ARG A 28 -1.44 -12.37 -2.12
C ARG A 28 -2.94 -12.48 -1.94
N ALA A 29 -3.39 -13.21 -0.92
CA ALA A 29 -4.81 -13.32 -0.59
C ALA A 29 -5.45 -11.96 -0.31
N LEU A 30 -4.81 -11.16 0.55
CA LEU A 30 -5.28 -9.84 0.92
C LEU A 30 -5.37 -8.90 -0.28
N LEU A 31 -4.32 -8.82 -1.08
CA LEU A 31 -4.28 -7.91 -2.24
C LEU A 31 -5.18 -8.39 -3.38
N ALA A 32 -5.26 -9.69 -3.63
CA ALA A 32 -6.22 -10.24 -4.59
C ALA A 32 -7.66 -9.87 -4.21
N GLY A 33 -8.04 -10.07 -2.95
CA GLY A 33 -9.37 -9.71 -2.48
C GLY A 33 -9.61 -8.19 -2.47
N PHE A 34 -8.62 -7.37 -2.14
CA PHE A 34 -8.71 -5.92 -2.23
C PHE A 34 -9.06 -5.43 -3.65
N TYR A 35 -8.45 -6.02 -4.67
CA TYR A 35 -8.76 -5.73 -6.07
C TYR A 35 -9.97 -6.51 -6.61
N GLY A 36 -10.74 -7.19 -5.76
CA GLY A 36 -11.97 -7.89 -6.14
C GLY A 36 -11.74 -9.15 -6.98
N LEU A 37 -10.55 -9.75 -6.92
CA LEU A 37 -10.27 -11.00 -7.62
C LEU A 37 -10.91 -12.19 -6.87
N PRO A 38 -11.34 -13.24 -7.59
CA PRO A 38 -11.79 -14.47 -6.97
C PRO A 38 -10.68 -15.09 -6.12
N LEU A 39 -11.01 -15.58 -4.93
CA LEU A 39 -10.08 -16.22 -4.01
C LEU A 39 -10.28 -17.75 -4.09
N ASP A 40 -9.17 -18.50 -4.07
CA ASP A 40 -9.24 -19.95 -3.82
C ASP A 40 -9.50 -20.23 -2.34
N THR A 41 -9.63 -21.50 -1.95
CA THR A 41 -9.94 -21.90 -0.57
C THR A 41 -8.92 -21.39 0.44
N THR A 42 -7.63 -21.52 0.14
CA THR A 42 -6.55 -21.08 1.03
C THR A 42 -6.50 -19.56 1.14
N GLU A 43 -6.65 -18.87 0.03
CA GLU A 43 -6.74 -17.41 0.00
C GLU A 43 -7.96 -16.89 0.79
N ALA A 44 -9.11 -17.56 0.68
CA ALA A 44 -10.33 -17.21 1.41
C ALA A 44 -10.18 -17.38 2.93
N GLU A 45 -9.46 -18.41 3.38
CA GLU A 45 -9.11 -18.60 4.80
C GLU A 45 -8.24 -17.44 5.30
N HIS A 46 -7.18 -17.09 4.58
CA HIS A 46 -6.34 -15.93 4.91
C HIS A 46 -7.14 -14.63 4.92
N TRP A 47 -7.94 -14.41 3.88
CA TRP A 47 -8.79 -13.22 3.79
C TRP A 47 -9.70 -13.07 5.00
N THR A 48 -10.44 -14.12 5.36
CA THR A 48 -11.34 -14.10 6.52
C THR A 48 -10.59 -13.85 7.82
N ALA A 49 -9.46 -14.51 8.02
CA ALA A 49 -8.64 -14.34 9.21
C ALA A 49 -8.08 -12.91 9.37
N LEU A 50 -7.72 -12.26 8.24
CA LEU A 50 -7.14 -10.91 8.24
C LEU A 50 -8.19 -9.80 8.35
N THR A 51 -9.33 -9.97 7.71
CA THR A 51 -10.32 -8.90 7.51
C THR A 51 -11.58 -9.06 8.35
N GLY A 52 -11.85 -10.26 8.87
CA GLY A 52 -13.12 -10.60 9.50
C GLY A 52 -14.30 -10.67 8.51
N ARG A 53 -14.05 -10.60 7.20
CA ARG A 53 -15.08 -10.61 6.14
C ARG A 53 -15.19 -11.99 5.50
N THR A 54 -16.33 -12.23 4.87
CA THR A 54 -16.51 -13.29 3.87
C THR A 54 -15.79 -12.92 2.56
N ALA A 55 -15.87 -13.78 1.54
CA ALA A 55 -15.22 -13.52 0.25
C ALA A 55 -15.58 -12.13 -0.33
N PRO A 56 -14.62 -11.44 -0.98
CA PRO A 56 -14.87 -10.11 -1.54
C PRO A 56 -15.89 -10.20 -2.68
N GLN A 57 -16.84 -9.24 -2.72
CA GLN A 57 -17.84 -9.15 -3.79
C GLN A 57 -17.38 -8.23 -4.94
N SER A 58 -16.50 -7.28 -4.64
CA SER A 58 -15.94 -6.29 -5.57
C SER A 58 -14.62 -5.76 -5.05
N ALA A 59 -13.91 -4.97 -5.86
CA ALA A 59 -12.76 -4.21 -5.41
C ALA A 59 -13.16 -3.19 -4.33
N SER A 60 -12.28 -2.96 -3.37
CA SER A 60 -12.45 -1.93 -2.35
C SER A 60 -11.78 -0.63 -2.79
N GLU A 61 -12.29 0.51 -2.32
CA GLU A 61 -11.75 1.84 -2.63
C GLU A 61 -10.58 2.22 -1.70
N GLU A 62 -10.66 1.78 -0.46
CA GLU A 62 -9.62 2.06 0.54
C GLU A 62 -9.14 0.76 1.20
N LEU A 63 -7.84 0.68 1.49
CA LEU A 63 -7.20 -0.42 2.20
C LEU A 63 -6.47 0.12 3.43
N TRP A 64 -6.86 -0.33 4.61
CA TRP A 64 -6.29 0.07 5.89
C TRP A 64 -5.67 -1.12 6.61
N LEU A 65 -4.36 -1.06 6.86
CA LEU A 65 -3.57 -2.19 7.32
C LEU A 65 -2.93 -1.93 8.70
N ALA A 66 -3.42 -2.63 9.71
CA ALA A 66 -2.82 -2.70 11.03
C ALA A 66 -1.94 -3.97 11.15
N ILE A 67 -0.71 -3.91 10.65
CA ILE A 67 0.18 -5.07 10.55
C ILE A 67 1.43 -4.88 11.41
N GLY A 68 1.78 -5.92 12.16
CA GLY A 68 2.94 -5.91 13.04
C GLY A 68 4.25 -5.55 12.33
N ARG A 69 5.24 -5.08 13.10
CA ARG A 69 6.57 -4.72 12.59
C ARG A 69 7.20 -5.91 11.86
N ARG A 70 7.99 -5.64 10.80
CA ARG A 70 8.63 -6.65 9.92
C ARG A 70 7.66 -7.59 9.19
N GLY A 71 6.37 -7.26 9.13
CA GLY A 71 5.34 -7.99 8.39
C GLY A 71 5.34 -7.74 6.87
N GLY A 72 6.34 -7.06 6.29
CA GLY A 72 6.45 -6.84 4.84
C GLY A 72 5.79 -5.56 4.31
N LYS A 73 5.26 -4.68 5.16
CA LYS A 73 4.52 -3.47 4.77
C LYS A 73 5.21 -2.61 3.71
N SER A 74 6.48 -2.22 3.93
CA SER A 74 7.18 -1.32 3.01
C SER A 74 7.46 -1.96 1.64
N GLN A 75 7.67 -3.28 1.58
CA GLN A 75 7.79 -4.00 0.31
C GLN A 75 6.45 -4.07 -0.42
N SER A 76 5.35 -4.29 0.32
CA SER A 76 4.00 -4.29 -0.25
C SER A 76 3.58 -2.88 -0.70
N ALA A 77 3.96 -1.83 0.03
CA ALA A 77 3.77 -0.44 -0.39
C ALA A 77 4.49 -0.15 -1.71
N ALA A 78 5.73 -0.60 -1.85
CA ALA A 78 6.50 -0.46 -3.09
C ALA A 78 5.89 -1.26 -4.25
N LEU A 79 5.46 -2.50 -4.01
CA LEU A 79 4.77 -3.31 -5.01
C LEU A 79 3.49 -2.61 -5.49
N LEU A 80 2.65 -2.12 -4.58
CA LEU A 80 1.41 -1.43 -4.90
C LEU A 80 1.65 -0.13 -5.68
N ALA A 81 2.72 0.62 -5.33
CA ALA A 81 3.11 1.80 -6.07
C ALA A 81 3.54 1.47 -7.51
N VAL A 82 4.38 0.45 -7.70
CA VAL A 82 4.83 0.01 -9.03
C VAL A 82 3.67 -0.59 -9.81
N TYR A 83 2.80 -1.38 -9.17
CA TYR A 83 1.62 -1.97 -9.80
C TYR A 83 0.67 -0.88 -10.33
N ALA A 84 0.30 0.09 -9.50
CA ALA A 84 -0.55 1.19 -9.91
C ALA A 84 0.07 2.02 -11.04
N ALA A 85 1.40 2.24 -11.00
CA ALA A 85 2.07 3.07 -11.98
C ALA A 85 2.30 2.38 -13.33
N ALA A 86 2.66 1.09 -13.36
CA ALA A 86 3.11 0.41 -14.56
C ALA A 86 2.03 -0.48 -15.21
N PHE A 87 1.07 -1.01 -14.44
CA PHE A 87 0.11 -2.01 -14.92
C PHE A 87 -1.34 -1.53 -14.96
N CYS A 88 -1.66 -0.37 -14.36
CA CYS A 88 -2.97 0.27 -14.49
C CYS A 88 -2.96 1.32 -15.62
N ASP A 89 -4.07 1.43 -16.34
CA ASP A 89 -4.20 2.36 -17.46
C ASP A 89 -5.10 3.54 -17.09
N TYR A 90 -4.55 4.76 -17.20
CA TYR A 90 -5.24 6.00 -16.88
C TYR A 90 -5.39 6.92 -18.09
N ARG A 91 -4.94 6.50 -19.29
CA ARG A 91 -4.81 7.36 -20.47
C ARG A 91 -6.14 7.99 -20.90
N ASP A 92 -7.23 7.24 -20.80
CA ASP A 92 -8.56 7.70 -21.19
C ASP A 92 -9.17 8.70 -20.19
N SER A 93 -8.65 8.75 -18.96
CA SER A 93 -9.12 9.64 -17.88
C SER A 93 -8.26 10.91 -17.74
N LEU A 94 -7.08 10.95 -18.39
CA LEU A 94 -6.14 12.08 -18.28
C LEU A 94 -6.36 13.09 -19.40
N ALA A 95 -6.57 14.35 -19.04
CA ALA A 95 -6.59 15.47 -19.99
C ALA A 95 -5.23 15.62 -20.71
N PRO A 96 -5.19 16.30 -21.88
CA PRO A 96 -3.93 16.64 -22.53
C PRO A 96 -2.99 17.43 -21.61
N GLY A 97 -1.76 16.92 -21.42
CA GLY A 97 -0.76 17.51 -20.52
C GLY A 97 -0.92 17.11 -19.04
N GLU A 98 -1.99 16.44 -18.65
CA GLU A 98 -2.17 15.91 -17.30
C GLU A 98 -1.34 14.64 -17.08
N VAL A 99 -0.86 14.44 -15.86
CA VAL A 99 -0.06 13.30 -15.42
C VAL A 99 -0.72 12.64 -14.21
N ALA A 100 -0.86 11.32 -14.24
CA ALA A 100 -1.33 10.56 -13.10
C ALA A 100 -0.20 10.43 -12.06
N THR A 101 -0.52 10.62 -10.78
CA THR A 101 0.48 10.53 -9.71
C THR A 101 0.16 9.37 -8.76
N VAL A 102 1.12 8.48 -8.58
CA VAL A 102 1.15 7.53 -7.46
C VAL A 102 1.91 8.20 -6.33
N ARG A 103 1.21 8.62 -5.29
CA ARG A 103 1.80 9.33 -4.16
C ARG A 103 2.06 8.39 -3.00
N VAL A 104 3.33 8.26 -2.58
CA VAL A 104 3.71 7.57 -1.35
C VAL A 104 4.10 8.61 -0.31
N MET A 105 3.43 8.58 0.84
CA MET A 105 3.67 9.48 1.96
C MET A 105 4.20 8.67 3.14
N ALA A 106 5.36 9.04 3.67
CA ALA A 106 5.99 8.39 4.82
C ALA A 106 6.04 9.33 6.03
N ALA A 107 6.23 8.76 7.21
CA ALA A 107 6.28 9.52 8.47
C ALA A 107 7.45 10.54 8.49
N ASP A 108 8.58 10.18 7.86
CA ASP A 108 9.76 11.02 7.79
C ASP A 108 10.60 10.78 6.52
N ARG A 109 11.64 11.61 6.31
CA ARG A 109 12.53 11.51 5.15
C ARG A 109 13.39 10.23 5.14
N ALA A 110 13.69 9.64 6.28
CA ALA A 110 14.46 8.40 6.32
C ALA A 110 13.60 7.24 5.82
N GLN A 111 12.34 7.17 6.28
CA GLN A 111 11.36 6.19 5.83
C GLN A 111 11.03 6.36 4.33
N SER A 112 10.82 7.59 3.85
CA SER A 112 10.56 7.83 2.44
C SER A 112 11.70 7.32 1.54
N ARG A 113 12.98 7.51 1.94
CA ARG A 113 14.12 6.93 1.21
C ARG A 113 14.14 5.40 1.22
N VAL A 114 13.65 4.77 2.29
CA VAL A 114 13.56 3.29 2.34
C VAL A 114 12.53 2.80 1.32
N VAL A 115 11.34 3.40 1.30
CA VAL A 115 10.29 3.01 0.34
C VAL A 115 10.73 3.26 -1.09
N MET A 116 11.36 4.43 -1.37
CA MET A 116 11.89 4.74 -2.71
C MET A 116 12.92 3.70 -3.18
N ARG A 117 13.82 3.22 -2.30
CA ARG A 117 14.76 2.15 -2.65
C ARG A 117 14.07 0.84 -3.01
N TYR A 118 13.00 0.46 -2.31
CA TYR A 118 12.21 -0.72 -2.68
C TYR A 118 11.51 -0.54 -4.03
N ILE A 119 10.94 0.64 -4.30
CA ILE A 119 10.32 0.96 -5.59
C ILE A 119 11.36 0.87 -6.72
N ALA A 120 12.50 1.55 -6.58
CA ALA A 120 13.57 1.52 -7.57
C ALA A 120 14.10 0.10 -7.81
N GLY A 121 14.35 -0.67 -6.73
CA GLY A 121 14.78 -2.05 -6.84
C GLY A 121 13.78 -2.96 -7.55
N LEU A 122 12.47 -2.79 -7.33
CA LEU A 122 11.44 -3.53 -8.07
C LEU A 122 11.42 -3.15 -9.56
N ILE A 123 11.50 -1.87 -9.87
CA ILE A 123 11.57 -1.40 -11.26
C ILE A 123 12.80 -1.97 -11.97
N GLU A 124 13.96 -1.88 -11.34
CA GLU A 124 15.24 -2.39 -11.88
C GLU A 124 15.24 -3.91 -12.06
N SER A 125 14.54 -4.64 -11.18
CA SER A 125 14.45 -6.11 -11.26
C SER A 125 13.58 -6.60 -12.43
N ASN A 126 12.80 -5.73 -13.07
CA ASN A 126 11.93 -6.08 -14.19
C ASN A 126 12.26 -5.27 -15.45
N ALA A 127 12.83 -5.92 -16.46
CA ALA A 127 13.29 -5.25 -17.69
C ALA A 127 12.17 -4.53 -18.47
N MET A 128 10.92 -4.99 -18.37
CA MET A 128 9.78 -4.33 -19.04
C MET A 128 9.46 -3.02 -18.32
N VAL A 129 9.35 -3.04 -17.00
CA VAL A 129 9.05 -1.85 -16.20
C VAL A 129 10.21 -0.85 -16.24
N ALA A 130 11.47 -1.34 -16.17
CA ALA A 130 12.66 -0.50 -16.28
C ALA A 130 12.72 0.30 -17.59
N ARG A 131 12.26 -0.26 -18.71
CA ARG A 131 12.17 0.44 -20.00
C ARG A 131 11.12 1.54 -20.05
N MET A 132 10.16 1.53 -19.13
CA MET A 132 9.15 2.59 -19.03
C MET A 132 9.70 3.84 -18.33
N VAL A 133 10.79 3.75 -17.59
CA VAL A 133 11.36 4.90 -16.87
C VAL A 133 11.92 5.91 -17.86
N THR A 134 11.40 7.12 -17.81
CA THR A 134 11.85 8.25 -18.63
C THR A 134 12.75 9.21 -17.84
N ARG A 135 12.51 9.31 -16.53
CA ARG A 135 13.30 10.11 -15.62
C ARG A 135 13.25 9.53 -14.20
N GLN A 136 14.35 9.62 -13.47
CA GLN A 136 14.43 9.22 -12.07
C GLN A 136 15.21 10.27 -11.28
N ASP A 137 14.59 10.76 -10.22
CA ASP A 137 15.17 11.67 -9.25
C ASP A 137 15.19 11.00 -7.84
N ARG A 138 15.60 11.75 -6.82
CA ARG A 138 15.66 11.24 -5.44
C ARG A 138 14.29 10.90 -4.83
N GLU A 139 13.26 11.58 -5.25
CA GLU A 139 11.90 11.53 -4.68
C GLU A 139 10.83 11.24 -5.74
N SER A 140 11.21 11.05 -7.02
CA SER A 140 10.27 10.77 -8.10
C SER A 140 10.84 9.86 -9.18
N ILE A 141 9.95 9.07 -9.81
CA ILE A 141 10.23 8.24 -10.99
C ILE A 141 9.10 8.49 -12.00
N GLU A 142 9.44 8.98 -13.18
CA GLU A 142 8.51 9.23 -14.28
C GLU A 142 8.50 8.06 -15.26
N LEU A 143 7.31 7.63 -15.66
CA LEU A 143 7.12 6.56 -16.63
C LEU A 143 6.56 7.08 -17.96
N SER A 144 6.86 6.39 -19.05
CA SER A 144 6.45 6.75 -20.41
C SER A 144 4.93 6.71 -20.67
N ASN A 145 4.16 6.09 -19.77
CA ASN A 145 2.71 6.03 -19.83
C ASN A 145 2.01 7.23 -19.14
N ARG A 146 2.71 8.33 -18.89
CA ARG A 146 2.21 9.53 -18.20
C ARG A 146 1.85 9.30 -16.73
N VAL A 147 2.54 8.37 -16.08
CA VAL A 147 2.42 8.15 -14.62
C VAL A 147 3.73 8.53 -13.95
N VAL A 148 3.62 9.19 -12.81
CA VAL A 148 4.76 9.54 -11.95
C VAL A 148 4.56 8.89 -10.60
N ILE A 149 5.61 8.26 -10.05
CA ILE A 149 5.66 7.82 -8.67
C ILE A 149 6.40 8.91 -7.88
N GLU A 150 5.76 9.48 -6.88
CA GLU A 150 6.37 10.46 -5.98
C GLU A 150 6.39 9.93 -4.56
N VAL A 151 7.55 9.98 -3.91
CA VAL A 151 7.74 9.56 -2.52
C VAL A 151 8.20 10.74 -1.67
N GLY A 152 7.50 11.03 -0.60
CA GLY A 152 7.86 12.15 0.27
C GLY A 152 7.31 12.01 1.69
N THR A 153 7.53 13.03 2.49
CA THR A 153 6.94 13.09 3.84
C THR A 153 5.46 13.49 3.76
N ALA A 154 4.69 13.02 4.75
CA ALA A 154 3.29 13.36 4.92
C ALA A 154 3.13 14.88 5.13
N SER A 155 2.38 15.56 4.24
CA SER A 155 2.10 16.98 4.32
C SER A 155 0.83 17.32 3.56
N PHE A 156 -0.08 18.08 4.17
CA PHE A 156 -1.30 18.54 3.51
C PHE A 156 -1.05 19.55 2.38
N ARG A 157 0.11 20.27 2.41
CA ARG A 157 0.48 21.25 1.38
C ARG A 157 0.77 20.60 0.03
N THR A 158 1.22 19.34 0.03
CA THR A 158 1.58 18.59 -1.17
C THR A 158 0.43 17.75 -1.72
N ALA A 159 -0.77 17.85 -1.14
CA ALA A 159 -1.91 17.01 -1.49
C ALA A 159 -2.87 17.65 -2.51
N ARG A 160 -2.70 18.93 -2.86
CA ARG A 160 -3.65 19.66 -3.71
C ARG A 160 -3.18 19.75 -5.16
N GLY A 161 -4.13 19.66 -6.10
CA GLY A 161 -3.86 19.87 -7.54
C GLY A 161 -3.30 18.65 -8.27
N TYR A 162 -3.34 17.47 -7.67
CA TYR A 162 -2.92 16.20 -8.28
C TYR A 162 -4.13 15.36 -8.70
N SER A 163 -3.98 14.62 -9.80
CA SER A 163 -4.82 13.49 -10.17
C SER A 163 -4.13 12.21 -9.69
N PHE A 164 -4.57 11.68 -8.53
CA PHE A 164 -3.92 10.53 -7.94
C PHE A 164 -4.38 9.21 -8.54
N ALA A 165 -3.44 8.46 -9.11
CA ALA A 165 -3.60 7.07 -9.51
C ALA A 165 -3.66 6.12 -8.30
N ALA A 166 -2.95 6.46 -7.24
CA ALA A 166 -3.03 5.84 -5.91
C ALA A 166 -2.40 6.76 -4.87
N VAL A 167 -2.86 6.67 -3.63
CA VAL A 167 -2.19 7.28 -2.47
C VAL A 167 -1.84 6.19 -1.47
N ILE A 168 -0.57 6.10 -1.09
CA ILE A 168 -0.05 5.13 -0.14
C ILE A 168 0.50 5.86 1.07
N ALA A 169 -0.15 5.70 2.22
CA ALA A 169 0.18 6.31 3.50
C ALA A 169 0.96 5.30 4.36
N ASP A 170 2.31 5.39 4.32
CA ASP A 170 3.19 4.48 5.07
C ASP A 170 3.41 4.97 6.49
N GLU A 171 3.27 4.06 7.45
CA GLU A 171 3.37 4.27 8.90
C GLU A 171 2.49 5.44 9.40
N ILE A 172 1.24 5.50 8.92
CA ILE A 172 0.27 6.58 9.20
C ILE A 172 0.05 6.83 10.70
N ALA A 173 0.09 5.80 11.54
CA ALA A 173 -0.09 5.94 12.99
C ALA A 173 1.05 6.73 13.67
N PHE A 174 2.16 6.98 12.96
CA PHE A 174 3.33 7.73 13.45
C PHE A 174 3.46 9.12 12.81
N TRP A 175 2.51 9.52 11.97
CA TRP A 175 2.55 10.85 11.38
C TRP A 175 2.39 11.92 12.47
N ARG A 176 3.27 12.91 12.42
CA ARG A 176 3.29 14.05 13.36
C ARG A 176 3.43 15.35 12.58
N SER A 177 2.88 16.40 13.12
CA SER A 177 3.04 17.78 12.63
C SER A 177 3.08 18.71 13.82
N ASP A 178 3.92 19.73 13.75
CA ASP A 178 3.94 20.81 14.75
C ASP A 178 2.73 21.75 14.60
N ASP A 179 2.09 21.73 13.40
CA ASP A 179 1.00 22.62 13.03
C ASP A 179 -0.39 22.00 13.29
N SER A 180 -0.50 20.71 13.61
CA SER A 180 -1.78 20.01 13.78
C SER A 180 -1.75 18.95 14.89
N ALA A 181 -2.84 18.88 15.64
CA ALA A 181 -3.09 17.82 16.61
C ALA A 181 -3.48 16.47 15.98
N ASN A 182 -4.06 16.50 14.75
CA ASN A 182 -4.55 15.33 14.02
C ASN A 182 -4.05 15.35 12.55
N PRO A 183 -2.72 15.29 12.33
CA PRO A 183 -2.14 15.47 11.00
C PRO A 183 -2.55 14.35 10.03
N ASP A 184 -2.74 13.12 10.51
CA ASP A 184 -3.19 11.98 9.72
C ASP A 184 -4.57 12.21 9.11
N SER A 185 -5.56 12.58 9.92
CA SER A 185 -6.92 12.84 9.45
C SER A 185 -6.98 14.02 8.47
N GLU A 186 -6.25 15.10 8.74
CA GLU A 186 -6.22 16.28 7.87
C GLU A 186 -5.57 15.99 6.52
N ILE A 187 -4.46 15.24 6.50
CA ILE A 187 -3.78 14.87 5.26
C ILE A 187 -4.63 13.90 4.45
N ILE A 188 -5.22 12.88 5.07
CA ILE A 188 -6.11 11.93 4.38
C ILE A 188 -7.33 12.65 3.80
N ALA A 189 -7.95 13.58 4.53
CA ALA A 189 -9.04 14.39 4.01
C ALA A 189 -8.62 15.24 2.79
N ALA A 190 -7.38 15.74 2.79
CA ALA A 190 -6.87 16.56 1.70
C ALA A 190 -6.54 15.77 0.42
N VAL A 191 -6.18 14.48 0.51
CA VAL A 191 -5.83 13.66 -0.67
C VAL A 191 -7.04 12.98 -1.31
N ARG A 192 -8.10 12.66 -0.56
CA ARG A 192 -9.29 11.97 -1.09
C ARG A 192 -9.90 12.61 -2.35
N PRO A 193 -10.06 13.94 -2.44
CA PRO A 193 -10.59 14.53 -3.68
C PRO A 193 -9.75 14.27 -4.92
N GLY A 194 -8.42 14.20 -4.79
CA GLY A 194 -7.51 13.91 -5.90
C GLY A 194 -7.56 12.48 -6.41
N LEU A 195 -8.10 11.52 -5.63
CA LEU A 195 -8.31 10.14 -6.04
C LEU A 195 -9.55 9.97 -6.93
N ALA A 196 -10.54 10.84 -6.79
CA ALA A 196 -11.85 10.69 -7.45
C ALA A 196 -11.75 10.73 -8.99
N THR A 197 -10.82 11.49 -9.56
CA THR A 197 -10.66 11.63 -11.01
C THR A 197 -10.25 10.32 -11.68
N LEU A 198 -9.38 9.56 -11.05
CA LEU A 198 -8.81 8.31 -11.59
C LEU A 198 -9.34 7.06 -10.92
N ASN A 199 -10.30 7.19 -9.98
CA ASN A 199 -10.75 6.10 -9.10
C ASN A 199 -9.58 5.37 -8.45
N GLY A 200 -8.54 6.13 -8.08
CA GLY A 200 -7.34 5.59 -7.46
C GLY A 200 -7.62 5.12 -6.03
N PRO A 201 -6.99 4.03 -5.56
CA PRO A 201 -7.16 3.58 -4.19
C PRO A 201 -6.39 4.43 -3.18
N LEU A 202 -6.97 4.56 -1.97
CA LEU A 202 -6.25 4.99 -0.77
C LEU A 202 -5.75 3.76 -0.02
N ILE A 203 -4.45 3.67 0.23
CA ILE A 203 -3.82 2.54 0.92
C ILE A 203 -3.07 3.08 2.13
N ALA A 204 -3.58 2.83 3.32
CA ALA A 204 -2.96 3.24 4.59
C ALA A 204 -2.42 2.01 5.32
N LEU A 205 -1.15 2.06 5.70
CA LEU A 205 -0.51 0.94 6.39
C LEU A 205 0.36 1.44 7.55
N SER A 206 0.30 0.72 8.66
CA SER A 206 1.10 1.02 9.84
C SER A 206 1.24 -0.19 10.76
N SER A 207 2.24 -0.14 11.63
CA SER A 207 2.22 -0.96 12.83
C SER A 207 1.20 -0.37 13.82
N PRO A 208 0.45 -1.20 14.56
CA PRO A 208 -0.38 -0.72 15.66
C PRO A 208 0.47 0.09 16.65
N TYR A 209 -0.02 1.26 17.07
CA TYR A 209 0.68 2.12 18.01
C TYR A 209 -0.18 2.52 19.20
N ALA A 210 -1.32 3.18 18.96
CA ALA A 210 -2.20 3.63 20.01
C ALA A 210 -3.66 3.57 19.54
N LYS A 211 -4.61 3.50 20.47
CA LYS A 211 -6.06 3.52 20.18
C LYS A 211 -6.54 4.94 19.90
N ARG A 212 -5.90 5.62 18.92
CA ARG A 212 -6.22 6.98 18.47
C ARG A 212 -5.76 7.20 17.03
N GLY A 213 -6.26 8.25 16.40
CA GLY A 213 -5.92 8.67 15.03
C GLY A 213 -6.71 7.91 13.97
N GLU A 214 -6.49 8.29 12.71
CA GLU A 214 -7.31 7.86 11.56
C GLU A 214 -7.30 6.33 11.35
N LEU A 215 -6.15 5.67 11.55
CA LEU A 215 -6.06 4.21 11.46
C LEU A 215 -6.97 3.51 12.49
N TRP A 216 -6.96 3.98 13.74
CA TRP A 216 -7.80 3.40 14.80
C TRP A 216 -9.28 3.66 14.57
N ASP A 217 -9.63 4.89 14.17
CA ASP A 217 -11.03 5.25 13.92
C ASP A 217 -11.61 4.51 12.72
N THR A 218 -10.82 4.31 11.66
CA THR A 218 -11.20 3.50 10.50
C THR A 218 -11.32 2.02 10.87
N PHE A 219 -10.38 1.49 11.65
CA PHE A 219 -10.48 0.12 12.18
C PHE A 219 -11.76 -0.12 12.95
N ARG A 220 -12.12 0.76 13.88
CA ARG A 220 -13.35 0.64 14.68
C ARG A 220 -14.63 0.67 13.86
N ARG A 221 -14.64 1.42 12.76
CA ARG A 221 -15.82 1.59 11.92
C ARG A 221 -16.00 0.49 10.89
N HIS A 222 -14.91 -0.05 10.36
CA HIS A 222 -14.95 -0.84 9.13
C HIS A 222 -14.37 -2.25 9.25
N TYR A 223 -13.66 -2.61 10.34
CA TYR A 223 -13.16 -3.97 10.50
C TYR A 223 -14.31 -4.98 10.58
N GLY A 224 -14.26 -6.02 9.76
CA GLY A 224 -15.30 -7.05 9.68
C GLY A 224 -16.61 -6.61 9.02
N THR A 225 -16.72 -5.36 8.54
CA THR A 225 -17.95 -4.84 7.91
C THR A 225 -17.85 -4.89 6.39
N ASP A 226 -18.96 -5.15 5.71
CA ASP A 226 -19.03 -5.07 4.24
C ASP A 226 -19.19 -3.59 3.83
N SER A 227 -18.10 -2.99 3.39
CA SER A 227 -18.04 -1.58 2.98
C SER A 227 -16.92 -1.39 1.94
N PRO A 228 -16.91 -0.27 1.17
CA PRO A 228 -15.83 0.06 0.24
C PRO A 228 -14.47 0.25 0.92
N VAL A 229 -14.46 0.43 2.25
CA VAL A 229 -13.25 0.56 3.06
C VAL A 229 -12.89 -0.81 3.64
N LEU A 230 -11.81 -1.41 3.13
CA LEU A 230 -11.29 -2.68 3.62
C LEU A 230 -10.29 -2.43 4.76
N VAL A 231 -10.49 -3.08 5.89
CA VAL A 231 -9.54 -3.06 7.00
C VAL A 231 -9.03 -4.48 7.24
N ALA A 232 -7.71 -4.61 7.37
CA ALA A 232 -7.08 -5.87 7.74
C ALA A 232 -6.12 -5.69 8.93
N GLN A 233 -6.11 -6.69 9.81
CA GLN A 233 -5.21 -6.74 10.95
C GLN A 233 -4.46 -8.08 10.96
N ALA A 234 -3.15 -8.02 11.23
CA ALA A 234 -2.35 -9.24 11.35
C ALA A 234 -1.13 -9.07 12.26
N PRO A 235 -0.78 -10.12 13.03
CA PRO A 235 0.53 -10.23 13.64
C PRO A 235 1.63 -10.32 12.59
N SER A 236 2.85 -9.94 12.95
CA SER A 236 4.01 -9.94 12.07
C SER A 236 4.24 -11.27 11.35
N ARG A 237 4.14 -12.39 12.07
CA ARG A 237 4.42 -13.74 11.53
C ARG A 237 3.34 -14.29 10.62
N THR A 238 2.10 -13.85 10.76
CA THR A 238 1.04 -14.19 9.79
C THR A 238 1.37 -13.63 8.42
N MET A 239 1.91 -12.41 8.36
CA MET A 239 2.28 -11.74 7.10
C MET A 239 3.72 -12.07 6.66
N ASN A 240 4.59 -12.48 7.57
CA ASN A 240 5.96 -12.88 7.31
C ASN A 240 6.35 -14.11 8.16
N PRO A 241 6.01 -15.33 7.73
CA PRO A 241 6.32 -16.56 8.46
C PRO A 241 7.83 -16.81 8.67
N LYS A 242 8.68 -16.19 7.84
CA LYS A 242 10.15 -16.29 7.96
C LYS A 242 10.72 -15.51 9.14
N LEU A 243 9.92 -14.65 9.79
CA LEU A 243 10.35 -13.90 10.97
C LEU A 243 10.63 -14.87 12.14
N PRO A 244 11.86 -14.90 12.69
CA PRO A 244 12.18 -15.78 13.80
C PRO A 244 11.31 -15.51 15.03
N GLN A 245 10.79 -16.57 15.67
CA GLN A 245 9.91 -16.46 16.85
C GLN A 245 10.57 -15.65 17.97
N ARG A 246 11.86 -15.85 18.22
CA ARG A 246 12.64 -15.12 19.24
C ARG A 246 12.47 -13.59 19.17
N ILE A 247 12.30 -13.02 17.96
CA ILE A 247 12.12 -11.57 17.81
C ILE A 247 10.77 -11.11 18.40
N ILE A 248 9.76 -11.97 18.34
CA ILE A 248 8.44 -11.70 18.94
C ILE A 248 8.55 -11.88 20.46
N ASP A 249 9.18 -12.95 20.91
CA ASP A 249 9.34 -13.26 22.33
C ASP A 249 10.13 -12.15 23.04
N ASP A 250 11.28 -11.72 22.47
CA ASP A 250 12.08 -10.59 22.96
C ASP A 250 11.29 -9.27 23.01
N ALA A 251 10.34 -9.07 22.09
CA ALA A 251 9.51 -7.86 22.08
C ALA A 251 8.43 -7.91 23.18
N MET A 252 7.80 -9.07 23.38
CA MET A 252 6.80 -9.27 24.45
C MET A 252 7.40 -9.09 25.83
N GLU A 253 8.58 -9.70 26.09
CA GLU A 253 9.28 -9.54 27.38
C GLU A 253 9.61 -8.07 27.72
N ARG A 254 9.88 -7.24 26.69
CA ARG A 254 10.16 -5.80 26.90
C ARG A 254 8.92 -4.96 27.14
N ASP A 255 7.76 -5.39 26.64
CA ASP A 255 6.51 -4.66 26.81
C ASP A 255 5.83 -5.02 28.16
N GLU A 256 6.20 -6.15 28.79
CA GLU A 256 5.73 -6.57 30.11
C GLU A 256 6.56 -5.97 31.28
N SER A 257 7.69 -5.35 30.99
CA SER A 257 8.61 -4.71 31.97
C SER A 257 8.48 -3.18 31.98
#